data_2236b630488ec056ce395b8d83cfde7b
#
_entry.id   2236b630488ec056ce395b8d83cfde7b
#
_cell.length_a   1.000
_cell.length_b   1.000
_cell.length_c   1.000
_cell.angle_alpha   90.00
_cell.angle_beta   90.00
_cell.angle_gamma   90.00
#
_symmetry.space_group_name_H-M   'P 1'
#
loop_
_entity.id
_entity.type
_entity.pdbx_description
1 polymer ?
#
loop_
_entity_poly.entity_id
_entity_poly.type
_entity_poly.pdbx_seq_one_letter_code
_entity_poly.pdbx_strand_id
1 'polypeptide(L)'
;MKLYYCPQTRAFTSLWMMEEAGQPYDIVRVDIRAPGHPTEAYKRINPMGKVAGFEDNGVGFGETAAILLYVADKFPQTKLSPVPTDPNRGRFLQWLMFSATTIEPVMVEKRNNTAPNSFQAGWGDYDRAMKALETAITPGPWLFGNQFTAADLYLGSSLGFGMRFGMVDKRQAFVDYAARAAARPSFKRAEEIEAREVAKK
;
A
#
# COMPACT_ATOMS: atom_id res chain seq x y z
N MET A 1 -15.86 -10.85 1.37
CA MET A 1 -15.03 -9.65 1.67
C MET A 1 -15.47 -8.53 0.73
N LYS A 2 -15.45 -7.27 1.21
CA LYS A 2 -15.75 -6.11 0.38
C LYS A 2 -14.62 -5.11 0.44
N LEU A 3 -14.16 -4.64 -0.70
CA LEU A 3 -13.19 -3.56 -0.84
C LEU A 3 -13.92 -2.28 -1.21
N TYR A 4 -13.92 -1.29 -0.34
CA TYR A 4 -14.45 0.05 -0.61
C TYR A 4 -13.38 0.86 -1.35
N TYR A 5 -13.70 1.20 -2.59
CA TYR A 5 -12.72 1.61 -3.58
C TYR A 5 -13.12 2.89 -4.31
N CYS A 6 -12.15 3.74 -4.57
CA CYS A 6 -12.26 4.86 -5.50
C CYS A 6 -11.12 4.78 -6.51
N PRO A 7 -11.42 4.77 -7.82
CA PRO A 7 -10.36 4.74 -8.83
C PRO A 7 -9.51 6.01 -8.82
N GLN A 8 -8.29 5.89 -9.32
CA GLN A 8 -7.28 6.97 -9.35
C GLN A 8 -6.91 7.48 -7.95
N THR A 9 -6.85 6.56 -6.98
CA THR A 9 -6.41 6.85 -5.61
C THR A 9 -5.41 5.82 -5.11
N ARG A 10 -4.88 6.04 -3.89
CA ARG A 10 -4.01 5.07 -3.22
C ARG A 10 -4.70 3.76 -2.83
N ALA A 11 -6.04 3.69 -2.95
CA ALA A 11 -6.80 2.45 -2.77
C ALA A 11 -6.37 1.34 -3.77
N PHE A 12 -5.70 1.71 -4.88
CA PHE A 12 -5.10 0.78 -5.83
C PHE A 12 -4.19 -0.25 -5.14
N THR A 13 -3.45 0.14 -4.12
CA THR A 13 -2.59 -0.78 -3.36
C THR A 13 -3.39 -1.92 -2.71
N SER A 14 -4.54 -1.60 -2.13
CA SER A 14 -5.44 -2.61 -1.54
C SER A 14 -6.13 -3.46 -2.62
N LEU A 15 -6.48 -2.88 -3.76
CA LEU A 15 -7.01 -3.62 -4.91
C LEU A 15 -5.98 -4.64 -5.40
N TRP A 16 -4.72 -4.22 -5.58
CA TRP A 16 -3.65 -5.12 -5.98
C TRP A 16 -3.43 -6.24 -4.95
N MET A 17 -3.55 -5.94 -3.65
CA MET A 17 -3.46 -6.97 -2.61
C MET A 17 -4.54 -8.04 -2.76
N MET A 18 -5.78 -7.67 -3.09
CA MET A 18 -6.85 -8.64 -3.32
C MET A 18 -6.55 -9.52 -4.55
N GLU A 19 -6.04 -8.92 -5.61
CA GLU A 19 -5.63 -9.66 -6.82
C GLU A 19 -4.40 -10.56 -6.57
N GLU A 20 -3.48 -10.15 -5.71
CA GLU A 20 -2.32 -10.96 -5.31
C GLU A 20 -2.75 -12.14 -4.44
N ALA A 21 -3.70 -11.94 -3.53
CA ALA A 21 -4.25 -13.00 -2.69
C ALA A 21 -5.12 -13.99 -3.48
N GLY A 22 -5.68 -13.57 -4.61
CA GLY A 22 -6.49 -14.43 -5.49
C GLY A 22 -7.77 -14.96 -4.84
N GLN A 23 -8.35 -14.21 -3.90
CA GLN A 23 -9.54 -14.61 -3.18
C GLN A 23 -10.77 -13.81 -3.62
N PRO A 24 -11.98 -14.40 -3.59
CA PRO A 24 -13.21 -13.68 -3.97
C PRO A 24 -13.48 -12.46 -3.09
N TYR A 25 -13.82 -11.35 -3.72
CA TYR A 25 -14.24 -10.11 -3.05
C TYR A 25 -15.16 -9.29 -3.96
N ASP A 26 -15.91 -8.39 -3.35
CA ASP A 26 -16.74 -7.42 -4.05
C ASP A 26 -16.09 -6.04 -4.00
N ILE A 27 -16.19 -5.28 -5.08
CA ILE A 27 -15.81 -3.87 -5.10
C ILE A 27 -17.06 -3.04 -4.78
N VAL A 28 -16.98 -2.25 -3.72
CA VAL A 28 -17.97 -1.23 -3.38
C VAL A 28 -17.42 0.14 -3.75
N ARG A 29 -17.95 0.75 -4.79
CA ARG A 29 -17.47 2.06 -5.25
C ARG A 29 -17.81 3.14 -4.23
N VAL A 30 -16.82 3.96 -3.89
CA VAL A 30 -16.95 5.14 -3.02
C VAL A 30 -16.40 6.34 -3.77
N ASP A 31 -17.27 7.30 -4.09
CA ASP A 31 -16.81 8.55 -4.70
C ASP A 31 -16.39 9.53 -3.61
N ILE A 32 -15.09 9.57 -3.32
CA ILE A 32 -14.54 10.49 -2.32
C ILE A 32 -14.54 11.96 -2.75
N ARG A 33 -14.89 12.23 -4.01
CA ARG A 33 -14.96 13.59 -4.57
C ARG A 33 -16.39 14.11 -4.61
N ALA A 34 -17.38 13.24 -4.37
CA ALA A 34 -18.78 13.61 -4.36
C ALA A 34 -19.12 14.59 -3.23
N PRO A 35 -20.03 15.55 -3.45
CA PRO A 35 -20.58 16.36 -2.37
C PRO A 35 -21.18 15.46 -1.27
N GLY A 36 -20.90 15.80 0.00
CA GLY A 36 -21.40 15.02 1.14
C GLY A 36 -20.59 13.79 1.50
N HIS A 37 -19.49 13.51 0.82
CA HIS A 37 -18.54 12.51 1.29
C HIS A 37 -17.69 13.08 2.45
N PRO A 38 -17.38 12.26 3.49
CA PRO A 38 -17.84 10.89 3.72
C PRO A 38 -19.27 10.81 4.25
N THR A 39 -20.06 9.88 3.71
CA THR A 39 -21.40 9.59 4.25
C THR A 39 -21.30 8.94 5.62
N GLU A 40 -22.35 9.08 6.45
CA GLU A 40 -22.40 8.41 7.76
C GLU A 40 -22.35 6.88 7.64
N ALA A 41 -22.87 6.34 6.54
CA ALA A 41 -22.74 4.90 6.25
C ALA A 41 -21.28 4.49 6.03
N TYR A 42 -20.51 5.30 5.29
CA TYR A 42 -19.11 4.99 5.02
C TYR A 42 -18.20 5.23 6.25
N LYS A 43 -18.50 6.20 7.10
CA LYS A 43 -17.77 6.44 8.35
C LYS A 43 -17.79 5.24 9.30
N ARG A 44 -18.82 4.38 9.21
CA ARG A 44 -18.84 3.11 9.98
C ARG A 44 -17.82 2.10 9.47
N ILE A 45 -17.38 2.21 8.21
CA ILE A 45 -16.31 1.40 7.63
C ILE A 45 -14.95 2.04 7.90
N ASN A 46 -14.81 3.33 7.58
CA ASN A 46 -13.59 4.08 7.82
C ASN A 46 -13.93 5.47 8.39
N PRO A 47 -13.74 5.69 9.69
CA PRO A 47 -14.10 6.96 10.34
C PRO A 47 -13.34 8.17 9.79
N MET A 48 -12.16 7.99 9.20
CA MET A 48 -11.42 9.05 8.49
C MET A 48 -12.05 9.45 7.16
N GLY A 49 -13.01 8.67 6.64
CA GLY A 49 -13.62 8.92 5.33
C GLY A 49 -12.66 8.73 4.16
N LYS A 50 -11.50 8.14 4.37
CA LYS A 50 -10.52 7.86 3.31
C LYS A 50 -10.77 6.48 2.68
N VAL A 51 -10.29 6.28 1.46
CA VAL A 51 -10.21 4.98 0.81
C VAL A 51 -8.73 4.51 0.78
N ALA A 52 -8.46 3.20 0.87
CA ALA A 52 -9.44 2.11 0.89
C ALA A 52 -10.12 1.94 2.25
N GLY A 53 -11.34 1.42 2.23
CA GLY A 53 -11.96 0.75 3.35
C GLY A 53 -12.12 -0.74 3.02
N PHE A 54 -12.29 -1.57 4.04
CA PHE A 54 -12.45 -3.01 3.88
C PHE A 54 -13.51 -3.53 4.85
N GLU A 55 -14.25 -4.54 4.44
CA GLU A 55 -15.25 -5.20 5.29
C GLU A 55 -15.14 -6.70 5.13
N ASP A 56 -15.11 -7.41 6.24
CA ASP A 56 -15.23 -8.87 6.26
C ASP A 56 -16.12 -9.30 7.41
N ASN A 57 -17.06 -10.22 7.12
CA ASN A 57 -18.04 -10.72 8.08
C ASN A 57 -18.79 -9.61 8.85
N GLY A 58 -19.09 -8.50 8.20
CA GLY A 58 -19.80 -7.35 8.78
C GLY A 58 -18.94 -6.42 9.63
N VAL A 59 -17.63 -6.65 9.73
CA VAL A 59 -16.69 -5.78 10.43
C VAL A 59 -15.94 -4.92 9.42
N GLY A 60 -16.14 -3.60 9.51
CA GLY A 60 -15.47 -2.61 8.66
C GLY A 60 -14.21 -2.04 9.31
N PHE A 61 -13.17 -1.77 8.51
CA PHE A 61 -11.97 -1.07 8.93
C PHE A 61 -11.26 -0.40 7.74
N GLY A 62 -10.37 0.55 8.03
CA GLY A 62 -9.55 1.25 7.06
C GLY A 62 -8.06 0.92 7.20
N GLU A 63 -7.22 1.83 6.73
CA GLU A 63 -5.76 1.78 6.70
C GLU A 63 -5.18 0.69 5.78
N THR A 64 -4.45 1.12 4.75
CA THR A 64 -3.86 0.22 3.76
C THR A 64 -3.01 -0.87 4.43
N ALA A 65 -2.12 -0.50 5.37
CA ALA A 65 -1.27 -1.49 6.05
C ALA A 65 -2.08 -2.54 6.81
N ALA A 66 -3.18 -2.13 7.47
CA ALA A 66 -4.06 -3.05 8.18
C ALA A 66 -4.78 -4.00 7.21
N ILE A 67 -5.29 -3.49 6.08
CA ILE A 67 -5.95 -4.30 5.06
C ILE A 67 -4.97 -5.34 4.48
N LEU A 68 -3.76 -4.92 4.13
CA LEU A 68 -2.75 -5.81 3.57
C LEU A 68 -2.37 -6.91 4.55
N LEU A 69 -2.12 -6.54 5.81
CA LEU A 69 -1.78 -7.50 6.86
C LEU A 69 -2.91 -8.49 7.11
N TYR A 70 -4.15 -7.97 7.26
CA TYR A 70 -5.33 -8.80 7.48
C TYR A 70 -5.52 -9.86 6.39
N VAL A 71 -5.44 -9.43 5.12
CA VAL A 71 -5.60 -10.34 3.98
C VAL A 71 -4.46 -11.35 3.92
N ALA A 72 -3.21 -10.93 4.13
CA ALA A 72 -2.06 -11.84 4.13
C ALA A 72 -2.13 -12.89 5.24
N ASP A 73 -2.56 -12.51 6.44
CA ASP A 73 -2.69 -13.42 7.59
C ASP A 73 -3.92 -14.32 7.47
N LYS A 74 -5.01 -13.83 6.90
CA LYS A 74 -6.23 -14.61 6.66
C LYS A 74 -6.00 -15.74 5.64
N PHE A 75 -5.08 -15.56 4.70
CA PHE A 75 -4.79 -16.51 3.64
C PHE A 75 -3.31 -16.94 3.65
N PRO A 76 -2.86 -17.65 4.70
CA PRO A 76 -1.44 -18.00 4.89
C PRO A 76 -0.87 -18.86 3.76
N GLN A 77 -1.72 -19.58 3.01
CA GLN A 77 -1.31 -20.37 1.83
C GLN A 77 -0.74 -19.49 0.71
N THR A 78 -1.04 -18.19 0.69
CA THR A 78 -0.50 -17.24 -0.30
C THR A 78 0.95 -16.86 -0.01
N LYS A 79 1.44 -17.11 1.20
CA LYS A 79 2.77 -16.75 1.68
C LYS A 79 3.10 -15.24 1.56
N LEU A 80 2.07 -14.39 1.61
CA LEU A 80 2.22 -12.93 1.55
C LEU A 80 2.64 -12.31 2.88
N SER A 81 2.62 -13.08 3.96
CA SER A 81 3.23 -12.72 5.24
C SER A 81 3.93 -13.94 5.86
N PRO A 82 5.03 -13.74 6.59
CA PRO A 82 5.54 -14.74 7.52
C PRO A 82 4.50 -15.02 8.61
N VAL A 83 4.32 -16.29 8.99
CA VAL A 83 3.42 -16.64 10.10
C VAL A 83 3.88 -15.97 11.42
N PRO A 84 2.99 -15.77 12.41
CA PRO A 84 3.33 -15.07 13.66
C PRO A 84 4.54 -15.63 14.42
N THR A 85 4.82 -16.92 14.26
CA THR A 85 5.96 -17.60 14.91
C THR A 85 7.26 -17.57 14.08
N ASP A 86 7.22 -17.05 12.86
CA ASP A 86 8.40 -16.95 12.00
C ASP A 86 9.37 -15.90 12.54
N PRO A 87 10.69 -16.20 12.64
CA PRO A 87 11.69 -15.22 13.07
C PRO A 87 11.71 -13.90 12.28
N ASN A 88 11.28 -13.93 11.00
CA ASN A 88 11.22 -12.74 10.16
C ASN A 88 9.95 -11.90 10.37
N ARG A 89 9.01 -12.36 11.19
CA ARG A 89 7.71 -11.67 11.37
C ARG A 89 7.88 -10.21 11.80
N GLY A 90 8.74 -9.94 12.78
CA GLY A 90 9.01 -8.58 13.26
C GLY A 90 9.55 -7.67 12.16
N ARG A 91 10.51 -8.17 11.36
CA ARG A 91 11.08 -7.43 10.24
C ARG A 91 10.08 -7.20 9.12
N PHE A 92 9.21 -8.16 8.85
CA PHE A 92 8.10 -8.00 7.90
C PHE A 92 7.15 -6.88 8.34
N LEU A 93 6.72 -6.89 9.60
CA LEU A 93 5.85 -5.84 10.16
C LEU A 93 6.53 -4.47 10.10
N GLN A 94 7.83 -4.38 10.40
CA GLN A 94 8.59 -3.14 10.26
C GLN A 94 8.45 -2.56 8.85
N TRP A 95 8.72 -3.33 7.80
CA TRP A 95 8.70 -2.82 6.42
C TRP A 95 7.28 -2.58 5.90
N LEU A 96 6.30 -3.37 6.35
CA LEU A 96 4.90 -3.12 6.04
C LEU A 96 4.43 -1.78 6.61
N MET A 97 4.73 -1.52 7.90
CA MET A 97 4.38 -0.26 8.55
C MET A 97 5.20 0.92 8.03
N PHE A 98 6.47 0.71 7.66
CA PHE A 98 7.35 1.75 7.12
C PHE A 98 6.73 2.47 5.92
N SER A 99 5.99 1.76 5.06
CA SER A 99 5.27 2.38 3.94
C SER A 99 4.24 3.40 4.42
N ALA A 100 3.46 3.08 5.45
CA ALA A 100 2.39 3.95 5.96
C ALA A 100 2.94 5.08 6.85
N THR A 101 3.90 4.74 7.73
CA THR A 101 4.31 5.65 8.82
C THR A 101 5.55 6.48 8.48
N THR A 102 6.28 6.11 7.43
CA THR A 102 7.52 6.80 7.04
C THR A 102 7.45 7.27 5.61
N ILE A 103 7.20 6.38 4.63
CA ILE A 103 7.21 6.75 3.20
C ILE A 103 6.10 7.75 2.88
N GLU A 104 4.87 7.54 3.36
CA GLU A 104 3.76 8.47 3.10
C GLU A 104 4.04 9.89 3.62
N PRO A 105 4.42 10.09 4.90
CA PRO A 105 4.76 11.42 5.40
C PRO A 105 5.87 12.11 4.60
N VAL A 106 7.00 11.43 4.36
CA VAL A 106 8.12 12.07 3.65
C VAL A 106 7.81 12.38 2.19
N MET A 107 6.93 11.62 1.53
CA MET A 107 6.43 11.96 0.20
C MET A 107 5.59 13.24 0.21
N VAL A 108 4.76 13.43 1.22
CA VAL A 108 3.95 14.66 1.38
C VAL A 108 4.86 15.86 1.64
N GLU A 109 5.86 15.71 2.49
CA GLU A 109 6.86 16.75 2.76
C GLU A 109 7.64 17.13 1.51
N LYS A 110 8.14 16.15 0.76
CA LYS A 110 8.83 16.37 -0.52
C LYS A 110 7.96 17.14 -1.49
N ARG A 111 6.69 16.76 -1.64
CA ARG A 111 5.74 17.45 -2.50
C ARG A 111 5.46 18.88 -2.09
N ASN A 112 5.37 19.13 -0.79
CA ASN A 112 5.06 20.45 -0.23
C ASN A 112 6.30 21.31 -0.02
N ASN A 113 7.49 20.79 -0.33
CA ASN A 113 8.78 21.43 -0.07
C ASN A 113 8.91 21.86 1.40
N THR A 114 8.49 20.99 2.32
CA THR A 114 8.62 21.19 3.76
C THR A 114 9.68 20.25 4.32
N ALA A 115 10.43 20.73 5.32
CA ALA A 115 11.39 19.90 6.05
C ALA A 115 11.01 19.88 7.52
N PRO A 116 10.74 18.69 8.09
CA PRO A 116 10.43 18.58 9.50
C PRO A 116 11.70 18.77 10.36
N ASN A 117 11.51 19.02 11.63
CA ASN A 117 12.57 18.74 12.59
C ASN A 117 12.70 17.21 12.70
N SER A 118 13.72 16.63 12.08
CA SER A 118 13.91 15.18 11.98
C SER A 118 14.11 14.48 13.34
N PHE A 119 14.44 15.23 14.38
CA PHE A 119 14.51 14.71 15.74
C PHE A 119 13.11 14.56 16.38
N GLN A 120 12.19 15.45 16.05
CA GLN A 120 10.82 15.45 16.59
C GLN A 120 9.87 14.60 15.73
N ALA A 121 10.11 14.55 14.42
CA ALA A 121 9.30 13.76 13.51
C ALA A 121 9.64 12.26 13.66
N GLY A 122 8.66 11.46 14.08
CA GLY A 122 8.84 10.02 14.27
C GLY A 122 9.23 9.26 12.99
N TRP A 123 8.96 9.84 11.81
CA TRP A 123 9.36 9.33 10.50
C TRP A 123 10.75 9.82 10.03
N GLY A 124 11.40 10.72 10.81
CA GLY A 124 12.71 11.27 10.46
C GLY A 124 12.61 12.34 9.38
N ASP A 125 13.36 12.14 8.29
CA ASP A 125 13.39 13.01 7.12
C ASP A 125 13.44 12.18 5.82
N TYR A 126 13.23 12.86 4.68
CA TYR A 126 13.19 12.23 3.37
C TYR A 126 14.48 11.47 3.03
N ASP A 127 15.65 12.08 3.23
CA ASP A 127 16.92 11.47 2.82
C ASP A 127 17.23 10.23 3.65
N ARG A 128 16.98 10.27 4.94
CA ARG A 128 17.14 9.14 5.85
C ARG A 128 16.21 8.01 5.50
N ALA A 129 14.93 8.31 5.24
CA ALA A 129 13.93 7.32 4.85
C ALA A 129 14.28 6.64 3.52
N MET A 130 14.67 7.43 2.50
CA MET A 130 15.05 6.90 1.19
C MET A 130 16.34 6.06 1.26
N LYS A 131 17.32 6.49 2.05
CA LYS A 131 18.56 5.71 2.24
C LYS A 131 18.29 4.37 2.94
N ALA A 132 17.47 4.37 3.99
CA ALA A 132 17.10 3.14 4.69
C ALA A 132 16.40 2.15 3.76
N LEU A 133 15.43 2.65 2.96
CA LEU A 133 14.71 1.83 2.00
C LEU A 133 15.64 1.27 0.91
N GLU A 134 16.48 2.10 0.30
CA GLU A 134 17.44 1.68 -0.72
C GLU A 134 18.37 0.58 -0.20
N THR A 135 18.90 0.74 1.01
CA THR A 135 19.72 -0.28 1.66
C THR A 135 18.96 -1.59 1.86
N ALA A 136 17.69 -1.52 2.22
CA ALA A 136 16.88 -2.72 2.48
C ALA A 136 16.55 -3.52 1.23
N ILE A 137 16.28 -2.84 0.08
CA ILE A 137 15.89 -3.49 -1.17
C ILE A 137 17.07 -3.86 -2.07
N THR A 138 18.27 -3.30 -1.84
CA THR A 138 19.45 -3.53 -2.69
C THR A 138 19.89 -4.99 -2.76
N PRO A 139 19.87 -5.80 -1.66
CA PRO A 139 20.20 -7.22 -1.76
C PRO A 139 19.26 -8.02 -2.67
N GLY A 140 18.05 -7.50 -2.92
CA GLY A 140 17.03 -8.03 -3.83
C GLY A 140 16.92 -9.55 -3.95
N PRO A 141 15.98 -10.06 -4.76
CA PRO A 141 14.97 -9.29 -5.51
C PRO A 141 13.89 -8.65 -4.63
N TRP A 142 13.61 -9.20 -3.43
CA TRP A 142 12.62 -8.71 -2.48
C TRP A 142 13.23 -8.50 -1.09
N LEU A 143 12.50 -7.89 -0.18
CA LEU A 143 12.95 -7.65 1.21
C LEU A 143 13.37 -8.93 1.95
N PHE A 144 12.80 -10.06 1.55
CA PHE A 144 13.05 -11.39 2.12
C PHE A 144 13.61 -12.37 1.10
N GLY A 145 14.61 -11.93 0.33
CA GLY A 145 15.24 -12.74 -0.71
C GLY A 145 14.29 -13.00 -1.88
N ASN A 146 13.98 -14.28 -2.14
CA ASN A 146 13.11 -14.66 -3.25
C ASN A 146 11.61 -14.61 -2.90
N GLN A 147 11.25 -14.38 -1.64
CA GLN A 147 9.87 -14.36 -1.18
C GLN A 147 9.27 -12.96 -1.32
N PHE A 148 8.31 -12.80 -2.24
CA PHE A 148 7.48 -11.60 -2.31
C PHE A 148 6.44 -11.61 -1.20
N THR A 149 6.27 -10.48 -0.52
CA THR A 149 5.33 -10.32 0.59
C THR A 149 4.45 -9.08 0.43
N ALA A 150 3.46 -8.92 1.29
CA ALA A 150 2.63 -7.71 1.34
C ALA A 150 3.45 -6.44 1.65
N ALA A 151 4.60 -6.56 2.31
CA ALA A 151 5.52 -5.43 2.50
C ALA A 151 6.15 -4.99 1.17
N ASP A 152 6.58 -5.94 0.33
CA ASP A 152 7.10 -5.65 -1.01
C ASP A 152 6.04 -5.03 -1.92
N LEU A 153 4.81 -5.55 -1.84
CA LEU A 153 3.66 -5.00 -2.56
C LEU A 153 3.43 -3.53 -2.19
N TYR A 154 3.39 -3.22 -0.90
CA TYR A 154 3.13 -1.86 -0.44
C TYR A 154 4.27 -0.91 -0.81
N LEU A 155 5.52 -1.32 -0.59
CA LEU A 155 6.69 -0.52 -0.96
C LEU A 155 6.76 -0.30 -2.48
N GLY A 156 6.57 -1.35 -3.29
CA GLY A 156 6.56 -1.25 -4.74
C GLY A 156 5.48 -0.29 -5.25
N SER A 157 4.26 -0.38 -4.70
CA SER A 157 3.16 0.54 -4.99
C SER A 157 3.49 1.98 -4.59
N SER A 158 4.06 2.19 -3.40
CA SER A 158 4.44 3.52 -2.90
C SER A 158 5.55 4.15 -3.73
N LEU A 159 6.58 3.39 -4.10
CA LEU A 159 7.65 3.86 -4.97
C LEU A 159 7.15 4.21 -6.37
N GLY A 160 6.35 3.32 -6.98
CA GLY A 160 5.77 3.58 -8.29
C GLY A 160 4.92 4.86 -8.32
N PHE A 161 4.06 5.01 -7.33
CA PHE A 161 3.24 6.22 -7.16
C PHE A 161 4.12 7.45 -6.89
N GLY A 162 5.04 7.37 -5.94
CA GLY A 162 5.91 8.49 -5.56
C GLY A 162 6.76 9.00 -6.72
N MET A 163 7.35 8.09 -7.50
CA MET A 163 8.15 8.45 -8.69
C MET A 163 7.29 9.04 -9.81
N ARG A 164 6.06 8.54 -10.00
CA ARG A 164 5.12 9.05 -11.01
C ARG A 164 4.73 10.51 -10.74
N PHE A 165 4.58 10.89 -9.48
CA PHE A 165 4.14 12.23 -9.07
C PHE A 165 5.28 13.14 -8.56
N GLY A 166 6.54 12.74 -8.75
CA GLY A 166 7.70 13.54 -8.34
C GLY A 166 7.91 13.67 -6.82
N MET A 167 7.28 12.77 -6.05
CA MET A 167 7.40 12.72 -4.59
C MET A 167 8.51 11.79 -4.11
N VAL A 168 9.07 10.98 -5.01
CA VAL A 168 10.23 10.12 -4.79
C VAL A 168 11.20 10.30 -5.96
N ASP A 169 12.48 10.48 -5.65
CA ASP A 169 13.52 10.59 -6.65
C ASP A 169 13.72 9.24 -7.37
N LYS A 170 13.95 9.29 -8.68
CA LYS A 170 14.15 8.09 -9.51
C LYS A 170 15.57 7.54 -9.35
N ARG A 171 15.84 6.92 -8.20
CA ARG A 171 17.05 6.13 -7.99
C ARG A 171 16.92 4.81 -8.72
N GLN A 172 18.00 4.31 -9.33
CA GLN A 172 17.93 3.09 -10.13
C GLN A 172 17.36 1.90 -9.34
N ALA A 173 17.77 1.72 -8.08
CA ALA A 173 17.26 0.67 -7.21
C ALA A 173 15.72 0.75 -7.02
N PHE A 174 15.16 1.97 -6.91
CA PHE A 174 13.72 2.18 -6.78
C PHE A 174 12.98 1.90 -8.08
N VAL A 175 13.55 2.31 -9.21
CA VAL A 175 12.99 2.06 -10.54
C VAL A 175 12.91 0.56 -10.80
N ASP A 176 14.00 -0.17 -10.56
CA ASP A 176 14.08 -1.62 -10.79
C ASP A 176 13.14 -2.40 -9.86
N TYR A 177 13.06 -1.98 -8.59
CA TYR A 177 12.19 -2.62 -7.62
C TYR A 177 10.70 -2.41 -7.95
N ALA A 178 10.30 -1.18 -8.24
CA ALA A 178 8.92 -0.86 -8.63
C ALA A 178 8.53 -1.54 -9.95
N ALA A 179 9.43 -1.58 -10.94
CA ALA A 179 9.19 -2.26 -12.21
C ALA A 179 9.02 -3.77 -12.02
N ARG A 180 9.85 -4.39 -11.19
CA ARG A 180 9.73 -5.82 -10.85
C ARG A 180 8.41 -6.12 -10.16
N ALA A 181 7.98 -5.26 -9.24
CA ALA A 181 6.70 -5.38 -8.56
C ALA A 181 5.52 -5.24 -9.53
N ALA A 182 5.55 -4.25 -10.42
CA ALA A 182 4.54 -4.02 -11.45
C ALA A 182 4.50 -5.10 -12.55
N ALA A 183 5.56 -5.86 -12.73
CA ALA A 183 5.58 -6.98 -13.68
C ALA A 183 4.76 -8.20 -13.22
N ARG A 184 4.29 -8.22 -11.97
CA ARG A 184 3.49 -9.34 -11.45
C ARG A 184 2.13 -9.44 -12.14
N PRO A 185 1.67 -10.66 -12.44
CA PRO A 185 0.36 -10.84 -13.10
C PRO A 185 -0.82 -10.23 -12.33
N SER A 186 -0.77 -10.25 -11.00
CA SER A 186 -1.78 -9.65 -10.13
C SER A 186 -1.84 -8.12 -10.24
N PHE A 187 -0.69 -7.46 -10.42
CA PHE A 187 -0.64 -6.02 -10.67
C PHE A 187 -1.37 -5.67 -11.97
N LYS A 188 -1.12 -6.43 -13.04
CA LYS A 188 -1.78 -6.23 -14.34
C LYS A 188 -3.29 -6.43 -14.25
N ARG A 189 -3.76 -7.46 -13.53
CA ARG A 189 -5.20 -7.63 -13.28
C ARG A 189 -5.80 -6.46 -12.50
N ALA A 190 -5.08 -5.94 -11.50
CA ALA A 190 -5.52 -4.76 -10.77
C ALA A 190 -5.60 -3.52 -11.67
N GLU A 191 -4.66 -3.32 -12.60
CA GLU A 191 -4.73 -2.25 -13.61
C GLU A 191 -5.94 -2.39 -14.53
N GLU A 192 -6.26 -3.60 -14.97
CA GLU A 192 -7.46 -3.86 -15.79
C GLU A 192 -8.76 -3.55 -15.03
N ILE A 193 -8.82 -3.89 -13.74
CA ILE A 193 -9.95 -3.56 -12.89
C ILE A 193 -10.03 -2.04 -12.69
N GLU A 194 -8.91 -1.39 -12.39
CA GLU A 194 -8.82 0.07 -12.26
C GLU A 194 -9.35 0.77 -13.52
N ALA A 195 -8.92 0.32 -14.71
CA ALA A 195 -9.39 0.90 -15.97
C ALA A 195 -10.91 0.74 -16.15
N ARG A 196 -11.46 -0.42 -15.79
CA ARG A 196 -12.91 -0.66 -15.82
C ARG A 196 -13.66 0.25 -14.84
N GLU A 197 -13.11 0.42 -13.61
CA GLU A 197 -13.73 1.28 -12.60
C GLU A 197 -13.65 2.77 -12.98
N VAL A 198 -12.59 3.21 -13.65
CA VAL A 198 -12.50 4.57 -14.23
C VAL A 198 -13.55 4.79 -15.31
N ALA A 199 -13.83 3.79 -16.14
CA ALA A 199 -14.80 3.89 -17.23
C ALA A 199 -16.28 3.93 -16.75
N LYS A 200 -16.56 3.45 -15.56
CA LYS A 200 -17.89 3.56 -14.91
C LYS A 200 -18.06 4.99 -14.39
N LYS A 201 -18.65 5.87 -15.19
CA LYS A 201 -18.98 7.25 -14.79
C LYS A 201 -20.19 7.30 -13.90
#